data_44ca8cc3cef137e924da7fcb7fe348d2
#
_entry.id   44ca8cc3cef137e924da7fcb7fe348d2
#
_cell.length_a   1.000
_cell.length_b   1.000
_cell.length_c   1.000
_cell.angle_alpha   90.00
_cell.angle_beta   90.00
_cell.angle_gamma   90.00
#
_symmetry.space_group_name_H-M   'P 1'
#
loop_
_entity.id
_entity.type
_entity.pdbx_description
1 polymer ?
#
loop_
_entity_poly.entity_id
_entity_poly.type
_entity_poly.pdbx_seq_one_letter_code
_entity_poly.pdbx_strand_id
1 'polypeptide(L)'
;MKSYNEKIVFKNPFPFGEGFGMGQSLVEKLHKDFSLEKESVPAVNDLAGIREHLINKVIELMSKDYERFLSSMYRIDVSESKVSKILRSKDRTTIPERFADLIIERQLLRIKTQRLYRSGKL
;
A
#
# COMPACT_ATOMS: atom_id res chain seq x y z
N MET A 1 -11.74 2.06 16.65
CA MET A 1 -11.75 1.92 16.09
C MET A 1 -11.62 1.79 15.38
N LYS A 2 -11.47 1.77 15.02
CA LYS A 2 -11.46 1.69 14.13
C LYS A 2 -12.20 1.24 13.59
N SER A 3 -12.75 1.25 13.83
CA SER A 3 -13.58 0.79 13.22
C SER A 3 -13.90 1.24 12.00
N TYR A 4 -13.37 2.15 11.65
CA TYR A 4 -13.79 2.70 10.48
C TYR A 4 -13.87 1.62 9.47
N ASN A 5 -13.93 1.92 8.33
CA ASN A 5 -14.22 0.97 7.34
C ASN A 5 -13.12 0.08 7.00
N GLU A 6 -12.18 -0.01 7.83
CA GLU A 6 -11.14 -0.98 7.60
C GLU A 6 -11.71 -2.36 7.44
N LYS A 7 -12.77 -2.67 8.17
CA LYS A 7 -13.36 -3.97 8.03
C LYS A 7 -14.00 -4.14 6.68
N ILE A 8 -14.55 -3.09 6.16
CA ILE A 8 -15.17 -3.17 4.86
C ILE A 8 -14.13 -3.28 3.78
N VAL A 9 -13.08 -2.48 3.89
CA VAL A 9 -12.07 -2.45 2.84
C VAL A 9 -11.30 -3.75 2.78
N PHE A 10 -10.96 -4.33 3.93
CA PHE A 10 -10.07 -5.48 3.95
C PHE A 10 -10.77 -6.80 4.19
N LYS A 11 -12.08 -6.80 4.28
CA LYS A 11 -12.83 -8.02 4.45
C LYS A 11 -12.72 -8.90 3.22
N ASN A 12 -12.91 -8.33 2.08
CA ASN A 12 -12.59 -9.00 0.84
C ASN A 12 -11.12 -8.81 0.60
N PRO A 13 -10.41 -9.86 0.23
CA PRO A 13 -8.96 -9.73 0.07
C PRO A 13 -8.58 -8.63 -0.89
N PHE A 14 -9.31 -8.47 -2.01
CA PHE A 14 -8.91 -7.46 -2.97
C PHE A 14 -10.13 -6.84 -3.61
N PRO A 15 -10.15 -5.49 -3.67
CA PRO A 15 -11.37 -4.76 -4.02
C PRO A 15 -11.83 -4.92 -5.47
N PHE A 16 -10.98 -5.41 -6.34
CA PHE A 16 -11.39 -5.54 -7.75
C PHE A 16 -11.90 -6.93 -8.06
N GLY A 17 -12.11 -7.77 -7.06
CA GLY A 17 -12.64 -9.09 -7.27
C GLY A 17 -11.67 -10.05 -7.91
N GLU A 18 -10.41 -9.69 -7.98
CA GLU A 18 -9.39 -10.50 -8.63
C GLU A 18 -8.35 -10.91 -7.62
N GLY A 19 -8.76 -11.71 -6.65
CA GLY A 19 -7.83 -12.10 -5.61
C GLY A 19 -6.65 -12.91 -6.11
N PHE A 20 -6.89 -13.75 -7.10
CA PHE A 20 -5.83 -14.63 -7.56
C PHE A 20 -4.74 -13.85 -8.28
N GLY A 21 -3.53 -13.95 -7.79
CA GLY A 21 -2.40 -13.26 -8.38
C GLY A 21 -2.30 -11.80 -8.01
N MET A 22 -3.38 -11.18 -7.51
CA MET A 22 -3.35 -9.78 -7.17
C MET A 22 -2.47 -9.53 -5.95
N GLY A 23 -2.58 -10.38 -4.93
CA GLY A 23 -1.77 -10.24 -3.74
C GLY A 23 -0.30 -10.45 -4.03
N GLN A 24 0.04 -11.43 -4.85
CA GLN A 24 1.42 -11.65 -5.22
C GLN A 24 1.98 -10.45 -5.95
N SER A 25 1.21 -9.89 -6.89
CA SER A 25 1.65 -8.70 -7.62
C SER A 25 1.84 -7.52 -6.67
N LEU A 26 0.94 -7.37 -5.71
CA LEU A 26 1.06 -6.29 -4.73
C LEU A 26 2.33 -6.44 -3.90
N VAL A 27 2.59 -7.66 -3.40
CA VAL A 27 3.77 -7.88 -2.58
C VAL A 27 5.04 -7.62 -3.40
N GLU A 28 5.06 -8.02 -4.67
CA GLU A 28 6.22 -7.77 -5.50
C GLU A 28 6.46 -6.29 -5.72
N LYS A 29 5.39 -5.51 -5.94
CA LYS A 29 5.55 -4.07 -6.09
C LYS A 29 6.00 -3.41 -4.79
N LEU A 30 5.47 -3.86 -3.66
CA LEU A 30 5.89 -3.31 -2.38
C LEU A 30 7.34 -3.66 -2.08
N HIS A 31 7.77 -4.85 -2.47
CA HIS A 31 9.17 -5.21 -2.33
C HIS A 31 10.05 -4.29 -3.18
N LYS A 32 9.67 -4.07 -4.42
CA LYS A 32 10.46 -3.27 -5.34
C LYS A 32 10.53 -1.80 -4.90
N ASP A 33 9.39 -1.24 -4.52
CA ASP A 33 9.30 0.19 -4.28
C ASP A 33 9.58 0.60 -2.85
N PHE A 34 9.31 -0.29 -1.89
CA PHE A 34 9.45 0.04 -0.48
C PHE A 34 10.29 -0.96 0.30
N SER A 35 10.94 -1.89 -0.39
CA SER A 35 11.81 -2.87 0.24
C SER A 35 11.09 -3.79 1.23
N LEU A 36 9.79 -3.99 1.04
CA LEU A 36 9.06 -4.93 1.88
C LEU A 36 9.64 -6.33 1.66
N GLU A 37 9.91 -7.02 2.74
CA GLU A 37 10.51 -8.34 2.66
C GLU A 37 9.43 -9.36 2.34
N LYS A 38 9.57 -10.02 1.19
CA LYS A 38 8.54 -10.94 0.73
C LYS A 38 8.35 -12.10 1.70
N GLU A 39 9.43 -12.56 2.30
CA GLU A 39 9.37 -13.71 3.19
C GLU A 39 8.61 -13.45 4.47
N SER A 40 8.48 -12.18 4.83
CA SER A 40 7.80 -11.84 6.08
C SER A 40 6.29 -11.78 5.93
N VAL A 41 5.78 -11.81 4.69
CA VAL A 41 4.35 -11.71 4.46
C VAL A 41 3.73 -13.10 4.61
N PRO A 42 2.81 -13.28 5.57
CA PRO A 42 2.32 -14.64 5.87
C PRO A 42 1.50 -15.24 4.76
N ALA A 43 0.74 -14.44 4.03
CA ALA A 43 -0.07 -14.99 2.94
C ALA A 43 -0.30 -13.90 1.92
N VAL A 44 0.01 -14.17 0.65
CA VAL A 44 -0.08 -13.15 -0.38
C VAL A 44 -1.53 -12.82 -0.75
N ASN A 45 -2.49 -13.64 -0.35
CA ASN A 45 -3.89 -13.31 -0.59
C ASN A 45 -4.58 -12.71 0.63
N ASP A 46 -3.81 -12.36 1.66
CA ASP A 46 -4.35 -11.76 2.88
C ASP A 46 -3.99 -10.28 2.88
N LEU A 47 -4.90 -9.46 2.36
CA LEU A 47 -4.63 -8.04 2.25
C LEU A 47 -4.41 -7.40 3.62
N ALA A 48 -5.16 -7.84 4.64
CA ALA A 48 -4.97 -7.29 5.97
C ALA A 48 -3.57 -7.60 6.51
N GLY A 49 -3.08 -8.81 6.24
CA GLY A 49 -1.73 -9.17 6.66
C GLY A 49 -0.67 -8.37 5.92
N ILE A 50 -0.86 -8.18 4.62
CA ILE A 50 0.05 -7.35 3.84
C ILE A 50 0.07 -5.93 4.40
N ARG A 51 -1.10 -5.40 4.73
CA ARG A 51 -1.20 -4.06 5.30
C ARG A 51 -0.41 -3.92 6.59
N GLU A 52 -0.55 -4.90 7.47
CA GLU A 52 0.19 -4.87 8.74
C GLU A 52 1.69 -4.82 8.52
N HIS A 53 2.18 -5.66 7.63
CA HIS A 53 3.61 -5.67 7.35
C HIS A 53 4.06 -4.38 6.71
N LEU A 54 3.22 -3.80 5.85
CA LEU A 54 3.56 -2.53 5.23
C LEU A 54 3.58 -1.40 6.24
N ILE A 55 2.64 -1.40 7.19
CA ILE A 55 2.65 -0.37 8.22
C ILE A 55 3.99 -0.40 8.97
N ASN A 56 4.44 -1.58 9.35
CA ASN A 56 5.71 -1.70 10.04
C ASN A 56 6.88 -1.22 9.17
N LYS A 57 6.84 -1.53 7.89
CA LYS A 57 7.88 -1.07 6.98
C LYS A 57 7.85 0.45 6.83
N VAL A 58 6.67 1.04 6.77
CA VAL A 58 6.54 2.49 6.68
C VAL A 58 7.14 3.15 7.92
N ILE A 59 6.84 2.60 9.11
CA ILE A 59 7.42 3.13 10.33
C ILE A 59 8.93 3.08 10.26
N GLU A 60 9.46 1.96 9.83
CA GLU A 60 10.90 1.78 9.71
C GLU A 60 11.51 2.80 8.74
N LEU A 61 10.92 2.95 7.57
CA LEU A 61 11.47 3.85 6.55
C LEU A 61 11.37 5.31 6.99
N MET A 62 10.26 5.68 7.62
CA MET A 62 10.10 7.06 8.07
C MET A 62 11.11 7.43 9.14
N SER A 63 11.55 6.46 9.95
CA SER A 63 12.51 6.78 10.99
C SER A 63 13.95 6.64 10.53
N LYS A 64 14.22 5.80 9.54
CA LYS A 64 15.60 5.55 9.13
C LYS A 64 16.01 6.27 7.87
N ASP A 65 15.09 6.45 6.93
CA ASP A 65 15.43 7.07 5.65
C ASP A 65 14.19 7.74 5.09
N TYR A 66 13.84 8.85 5.70
CA TYR A 66 12.62 9.55 5.37
C TYR A 66 12.61 10.06 3.93
N GLU A 67 13.75 10.56 3.47
CA GLU A 67 13.83 11.08 2.10
C GLU A 67 13.62 9.98 1.07
N ARG A 68 14.19 8.81 1.34
CA ARG A 68 14.00 7.69 0.44
C ARG A 68 12.53 7.26 0.42
N PHE A 69 11.89 7.29 1.59
CA PHE A 69 10.47 6.96 1.66
C PHE A 69 9.66 7.91 0.80
N LEU A 70 9.90 9.21 0.91
CA LEU A 70 9.17 10.18 0.10
C LEU A 70 9.46 10.00 -1.38
N SER A 71 10.71 9.73 -1.73
CA SER A 71 11.06 9.47 -3.13
C SER A 71 10.28 8.28 -3.68
N SER A 72 10.14 7.23 -2.87
CA SER A 72 9.37 6.07 -3.31
C SER A 72 7.90 6.41 -3.50
N MET A 73 7.35 7.25 -2.61
CA MET A 73 5.96 7.69 -2.76
C MET A 73 5.75 8.42 -4.09
N TYR A 74 6.66 9.33 -4.41
CA TYR A 74 6.52 10.09 -5.66
C TYR A 74 6.77 9.22 -6.87
N ARG A 75 7.63 8.23 -6.74
CA ARG A 75 7.88 7.32 -7.85
C ARG A 75 6.64 6.52 -8.23
N ILE A 76 5.81 6.16 -7.28
CA ILE A 76 4.57 5.47 -7.58
C ILE A 76 3.43 6.45 -7.86
N ASP A 77 3.77 7.72 -7.98
CA ASP A 77 2.85 8.75 -8.45
C ASP A 77 1.77 9.11 -7.42
N VAL A 78 2.14 9.13 -6.16
CA VAL A 78 1.28 9.66 -5.12
C VAL A 78 1.48 11.18 -5.09
N SER A 79 0.38 11.93 -5.07
CA SER A 79 0.48 13.37 -5.16
C SER A 79 1.04 13.98 -3.87
N GLU A 80 1.77 15.08 -4.04
CA GLU A 80 2.33 15.78 -2.90
C GLU A 80 1.24 16.30 -1.96
N SER A 81 0.09 16.68 -2.52
CA SER A 81 -0.96 17.21 -1.68
C SER A 81 -1.52 16.15 -0.74
N LYS A 82 -1.62 14.91 -1.20
CA LYS A 82 -2.08 13.83 -0.34
C LYS A 82 -1.06 13.52 0.74
N VAL A 83 0.22 13.52 0.39
CA VAL A 83 1.28 13.31 1.37
C VAL A 83 1.26 14.40 2.43
N SER A 84 1.18 15.66 1.98
CA SER A 84 1.17 16.79 2.90
C SER A 84 -0.03 16.72 3.85
N LYS A 85 -1.18 16.34 3.31
CA LYS A 85 -2.39 16.25 4.13
C LYS A 85 -2.22 15.24 5.25
N ILE A 86 -1.63 14.10 4.93
CA ILE A 86 -1.38 13.08 5.95
C ILE A 86 -0.39 13.60 6.98
N LEU A 87 0.69 14.24 6.54
CA LEU A 87 1.72 14.74 7.46
C LEU A 87 1.21 15.83 8.37
N ARG A 88 0.18 16.55 7.97
CA ARG A 88 -0.41 17.60 8.80
C ARG A 88 -1.50 17.07 9.72
N SER A 89 -1.71 15.77 9.74
CA SER A 89 -2.72 15.18 10.61
C SER A 89 -2.39 15.47 12.08
N LYS A 90 -3.43 15.78 12.83
CA LYS A 90 -3.24 16.04 14.25
C LYS A 90 -2.89 14.78 15.02
N ASP A 91 -3.45 13.67 14.63
CA ASP A 91 -3.17 12.40 15.28
C ASP A 91 -1.99 11.75 14.55
N ARG A 92 -0.81 12.00 15.08
CA ARG A 92 0.39 11.53 14.43
C ARG A 92 0.58 10.02 14.56
N THR A 93 -0.14 9.39 15.48
CA THR A 93 0.00 7.94 15.64
C THR A 93 -0.63 7.17 14.46
N THR A 94 -1.52 7.83 13.71
CA THR A 94 -2.16 7.17 12.56
C THR A 94 -1.45 7.43 11.25
N ILE A 95 -0.38 8.22 11.26
CA ILE A 95 0.30 8.58 10.02
C ILE A 95 0.82 7.36 9.26
N PRO A 96 1.53 6.41 9.90
CA PRO A 96 2.00 5.25 9.15
C PRO A 96 0.87 4.43 8.54
N GLU A 97 -0.24 4.30 9.24
CA GLU A 97 -1.38 3.56 8.73
C GLU A 97 -1.97 4.24 7.51
N ARG A 98 -2.08 5.56 7.56
CA ARG A 98 -2.62 6.32 6.44
C ARG A 98 -1.72 6.22 5.22
N PHE A 99 -0.41 6.27 5.43
CA PHE A 99 0.52 6.08 4.33
C PHE A 99 0.41 4.68 3.75
N ALA A 100 0.30 3.67 4.61
CA ALA A 100 0.18 2.30 4.12
C ALA A 100 -1.07 2.14 3.27
N ASP A 101 -2.19 2.70 3.72
CA ASP A 101 -3.43 2.62 2.97
C ASP A 101 -3.32 3.32 1.62
N LEU A 102 -2.70 4.48 1.60
CA LEU A 102 -2.51 5.23 0.37
C LEU A 102 -1.62 4.46 -0.61
N ILE A 103 -0.55 3.86 -0.10
CA ILE A 103 0.35 3.07 -0.93
C ILE A 103 -0.37 1.87 -1.52
N ILE A 104 -1.12 1.14 -0.70
CA ILE A 104 -1.84 -0.03 -1.18
C ILE A 104 -2.84 0.37 -2.25
N GLU A 105 -3.61 1.41 -1.99
CA GLU A 105 -4.60 1.88 -2.96
C GLU A 105 -3.95 2.22 -4.29
N ARG A 106 -2.85 2.95 -4.25
CA ARG A 106 -2.17 3.35 -5.47
C ARG A 106 -1.59 2.17 -6.21
N GLN A 107 -0.97 1.24 -5.49
CA GLN A 107 -0.37 0.07 -6.13
C GLN A 107 -1.43 -0.85 -6.74
N LEU A 108 -2.56 -1.01 -6.07
CA LEU A 108 -3.63 -1.83 -6.64
C LEU A 108 -4.16 -1.21 -7.92
N LEU A 109 -4.31 0.11 -7.95
CA LEU A 109 -4.74 0.78 -9.17
C LEU A 109 -3.73 0.58 -10.30
N ARG A 110 -2.45 0.67 -9.99
CA ARG A 110 -1.42 0.46 -11.00
C ARG A 110 -1.46 -0.96 -11.55
N ILE A 111 -1.66 -1.94 -10.66
CA ILE A 111 -1.76 -3.33 -11.11
C ILE A 111 -2.96 -3.51 -12.00
N LYS A 112 -4.10 -2.97 -11.59
CA LYS A 112 -5.32 -3.09 -12.38
C LYS A 112 -5.15 -2.46 -13.75
N THR A 113 -4.60 -1.26 -13.80
CA THR A 113 -4.37 -0.57 -15.05
C THR A 113 -3.46 -1.36 -15.97
N GLN A 114 -2.38 -1.92 -15.42
CA GLN A 114 -1.46 -2.71 -16.22
C GLN A 114 -2.13 -3.96 -16.80
N ARG A 115 -2.97 -4.59 -15.99
CA ARG A 115 -3.67 -5.79 -16.47
C ARG A 115 -4.67 -5.47 -17.56
N LEU A 116 -5.38 -4.36 -17.41
CA LEU A 116 -6.33 -3.94 -18.45
C LEU A 116 -5.59 -3.60 -19.73
N TYR A 117 -4.47 -2.93 -19.62
CA TYR A 117 -3.70 -2.55 -20.80
C TYR A 117 -3.19 -3.81 -21.53
N ARG A 118 -2.67 -4.77 -20.78
CA ARG A 118 -2.15 -6.00 -21.39
C ARG A 118 -3.26 -6.83 -22.02
N SER A 119 -4.47 -6.72 -21.49
CA SER A 119 -5.59 -7.47 -22.06
C SER A 119 -6.26 -6.74 -23.21
N GLY A 120 -5.78 -5.56 -23.56
CA GLY A 120 -6.33 -4.81 -24.67
C GLY A 120 -7.63 -4.09 -24.36
N LYS A 121 -7.93 -3.87 -23.10
CA LYS A 121 -9.20 -3.25 -22.70
C LYS A 121 -9.08 -1.79 -22.36
N LEU A 122 -7.91 -1.24 -22.53
CA LEU A 122 -7.72 0.19 -22.34
C LEU A 122 -7.48 0.91 -23.64
#